data_4335067db14e92e1bbdb68aeb2bd53f6
#
_entry.id   4335067db14e92e1bbdb68aeb2bd53f6
#
_cell.length_a   1.000
_cell.length_b   1.000
_cell.length_c   1.000
_cell.angle_alpha   90.00
_cell.angle_beta   90.00
_cell.angle_gamma   90.00
#
_symmetry.space_group_name_H-M   'P 1'
#
loop_
_entity.id
_entity.type
_entity.pdbx_description
1 polymer ?
#
loop_
_entity_poly.entity_id
_entity_poly.type
_entity_poly.pdbx_seq_one_letter_code
_entity_poly.pdbx_strand_id
1 'polypeptide(L)'
;MVEKKYKKLLNLFIICLLGLILISSVYGADELQYSNDDIVMGTTIYDVSSDLSNDDIQSMLDNAGQGDTFNFVSKEYNGISLVVDKKVNIISNVNSTVYTSGELSNKAQELNIDKTFGFYFTKNSAGSVLSGFNIVAASSDYGVIVDNSDNTIIRENSIVDAGNNVLVKNSKNVTLFGNVLN
;
A
#
# COMPACT_ATOMS: atom_id res chain seq x y z
N MET A 1 -8.47 -67.64 -25.98
CA MET A 1 -7.40 -66.66 -26.33
C MET A 1 -7.67 -65.25 -25.72
N VAL A 2 -8.88 -64.89 -25.50
CA VAL A 2 -9.28 -63.56 -24.95
C VAL A 2 -8.90 -63.41 -23.46
N GLU A 3 -9.12 -64.44 -22.63
CA GLU A 3 -8.85 -64.38 -21.17
C GLU A 3 -7.43 -64.16 -20.79
N LYS A 4 -6.44 -64.64 -21.55
CA LYS A 4 -5.02 -64.38 -21.31
C LYS A 4 -4.63 -62.88 -21.53
N LYS A 5 -5.34 -62.20 -22.44
CA LYS A 5 -5.12 -60.82 -22.77
C LYS A 5 -5.61 -59.88 -21.66
N TYR A 6 -6.74 -60.16 -21.07
CA TYR A 6 -7.28 -59.42 -19.93
C TYR A 6 -6.46 -59.60 -18.66
N LYS A 7 -5.96 -60.78 -18.36
CA LYS A 7 -5.05 -61.01 -17.21
C LYS A 7 -3.73 -60.22 -17.34
N LYS A 8 -3.17 -60.12 -18.56
CA LYS A 8 -1.99 -59.30 -18.78
C LYS A 8 -2.27 -57.80 -18.61
N LEU A 9 -3.42 -57.31 -19.10
CA LEU A 9 -3.81 -55.90 -18.97
C LEU A 9 -4.11 -55.54 -17.51
N LEU A 10 -4.79 -56.40 -16.77
CA LEU A 10 -5.08 -56.21 -15.34
C LEU A 10 -3.80 -56.19 -14.50
N ASN A 11 -2.85 -57.09 -14.77
CA ASN A 11 -1.55 -57.08 -14.06
C ASN A 11 -0.73 -55.80 -14.37
N LEU A 12 -0.77 -55.31 -15.61
CA LEU A 12 -0.10 -54.07 -15.98
C LEU A 12 -0.73 -52.86 -15.25
N PHE A 13 -2.05 -52.85 -15.11
CA PHE A 13 -2.78 -51.81 -14.41
C PHE A 13 -2.46 -51.81 -12.91
N ILE A 14 -2.36 -52.98 -12.29
CA ILE A 14 -2.02 -53.15 -10.87
C ILE A 14 -0.57 -52.70 -10.62
N ILE A 15 0.37 -52.97 -11.53
CA ILE A 15 1.76 -52.56 -11.43
C ILE A 15 1.88 -51.04 -11.56
N CYS A 16 1.13 -50.39 -12.47
CA CYS A 16 1.07 -48.95 -12.59
C CYS A 16 0.44 -48.29 -11.34
N LEU A 17 -0.60 -48.89 -10.76
CA LEU A 17 -1.24 -48.36 -9.55
C LEU A 17 -0.32 -48.47 -8.33
N LEU A 18 0.39 -49.60 -8.17
CA LEU A 18 1.41 -49.81 -7.13
C LEU A 18 2.62 -48.86 -7.32
N GLY A 19 3.03 -48.63 -8.57
CA GLY A 19 4.10 -47.65 -8.88
C GLY A 19 3.71 -46.21 -8.50
N LEU A 20 2.44 -45.81 -8.71
CA LEU A 20 1.93 -44.54 -8.30
C LEU A 20 1.88 -44.37 -6.76
N ILE A 21 1.55 -45.43 -6.02
CA ILE A 21 1.54 -45.44 -4.56
C ILE A 21 2.97 -45.34 -4.00
N LEU A 22 3.93 -46.00 -4.67
CA LEU A 22 5.34 -45.92 -4.24
C LEU A 22 6.03 -44.58 -4.55
N ILE A 23 5.59 -43.88 -5.60
CA ILE A 23 6.08 -42.55 -5.89
C ILE A 23 5.55 -41.53 -4.86
N SER A 24 4.32 -41.71 -4.39
CA SER A 24 3.77 -40.84 -3.33
C SER A 24 4.41 -41.04 -1.95
N SER A 25 5.08 -42.21 -1.72
CA SER A 25 5.75 -42.47 -0.45
C SER A 25 7.26 -42.18 -0.47
N VAL A 26 7.86 -41.87 -1.63
CA VAL A 26 9.28 -41.44 -1.76
C VAL A 26 9.42 -39.94 -1.73
N TYR A 27 8.40 -39.16 -2.08
CA TYR A 27 8.32 -37.79 -1.63
C TYR A 27 7.90 -37.86 -0.15
N GLY A 28 8.90 -37.98 0.73
CA GLY A 28 8.73 -37.69 2.14
C GLY A 28 7.94 -36.39 2.20
N ALA A 29 6.79 -36.45 2.84
CA ALA A 29 6.19 -35.29 3.39
C ALA A 29 7.17 -34.79 4.49
N ASP A 30 8.23 -34.11 4.09
CA ASP A 30 8.59 -32.95 4.85
C ASP A 30 7.30 -32.14 4.82
N GLU A 31 6.54 -32.21 5.91
CA GLU A 31 5.67 -31.13 6.27
C GLU A 31 6.55 -29.88 6.16
N LEU A 32 6.51 -29.23 4.97
CA LEU A 32 6.72 -27.83 4.91
C LEU A 32 5.64 -27.31 5.86
N GLN A 33 6.01 -27.18 7.15
CA GLN A 33 5.38 -26.23 8.02
C GLN A 33 5.49 -24.93 7.25
N TYR A 34 4.44 -24.64 6.48
CA TYR A 34 4.15 -23.28 6.10
C TYR A 34 3.91 -22.60 7.44
N SER A 35 4.98 -22.09 8.03
CA SER A 35 4.85 -21.00 8.94
C SER A 35 4.16 -19.93 8.10
N ASN A 36 3.01 -19.48 8.55
CA ASN A 36 2.34 -18.31 7.99
C ASN A 36 3.16 -17.02 8.25
N ASP A 37 4.45 -17.18 8.48
CA ASP A 37 5.42 -16.12 8.62
C ASP A 37 6.09 -15.93 7.26
N ASP A 38 5.76 -14.79 6.66
CA ASP A 38 6.45 -14.18 5.53
C ASP A 38 6.28 -14.85 4.16
N ILE A 39 5.07 -14.83 3.63
CA ILE A 39 4.99 -14.41 2.23
C ILE A 39 5.48 -12.95 2.28
N VAL A 40 6.76 -12.74 1.96
CA VAL A 40 7.25 -11.44 1.54
C VAL A 40 6.51 -11.15 0.23
N MET A 41 5.33 -10.58 0.34
CA MET A 41 4.63 -10.02 -0.81
C MET A 41 5.56 -8.93 -1.30
N GLY A 42 6.13 -9.13 -2.48
CA GLY A 42 6.97 -8.13 -3.10
C GLY A 42 6.21 -6.81 -3.11
N THR A 43 6.83 -5.73 -2.65
CA THR A 43 6.21 -4.42 -2.62
C THR A 43 5.89 -4.00 -4.05
N THR A 44 4.63 -3.66 -4.32
CA THR A 44 4.18 -3.17 -5.63
C THR A 44 4.48 -1.68 -5.74
N ILE A 45 4.89 -1.24 -6.92
CA ILE A 45 5.01 0.18 -7.24
C ILE A 45 3.86 0.55 -8.17
N TYR A 46 3.07 1.53 -7.75
CA TYR A 46 1.98 2.12 -8.53
C TYR A 46 2.44 3.48 -9.04
N ASP A 47 2.50 3.67 -10.35
CA ASP A 47 2.67 4.99 -10.93
C ASP A 47 1.33 5.73 -10.91
N VAL A 48 1.29 6.84 -10.18
CA VAL A 48 0.13 7.70 -10.04
C VAL A 48 0.28 8.86 -11.02
N SER A 49 -0.61 8.93 -12.00
CA SER A 49 -0.64 10.03 -12.96
C SER A 49 -1.72 11.06 -12.61
N SER A 50 -1.63 12.27 -13.14
CA SER A 50 -2.55 13.39 -12.83
C SER A 50 -3.91 13.31 -13.55
N ASP A 51 -4.12 12.33 -14.40
CA ASP A 51 -5.41 12.00 -15.01
C ASP A 51 -6.32 11.16 -14.09
N LEU A 52 -5.75 10.62 -13.02
CA LEU A 52 -6.51 9.95 -11.96
C LEU A 52 -7.19 10.99 -11.06
N SER A 53 -8.46 10.76 -10.74
CA SER A 53 -9.16 11.56 -9.75
C SER A 53 -8.65 11.26 -8.33
N ASN A 54 -8.97 12.14 -7.36
CA ASN A 54 -8.67 11.88 -5.95
C ASN A 54 -9.28 10.56 -5.45
N ASP A 55 -10.50 10.24 -5.89
CA ASP A 55 -11.19 9.00 -5.49
C ASP A 55 -10.56 7.75 -6.15
N ASP A 56 -10.02 7.86 -7.37
CA ASP A 56 -9.28 6.77 -7.99
C ASP A 56 -7.99 6.48 -7.21
N ILE A 57 -7.22 7.52 -6.86
CA ILE A 57 -6.00 7.39 -6.07
C ILE A 57 -6.33 6.84 -4.67
N GLN A 58 -7.41 7.31 -4.04
CA GLN A 58 -7.86 6.80 -2.75
C GLN A 58 -8.22 5.31 -2.83
N SER A 59 -8.93 4.91 -3.89
CA SER A 59 -9.28 3.50 -4.13
C SER A 59 -8.03 2.62 -4.29
N MET A 60 -7.00 3.11 -4.98
CA MET A 60 -5.72 2.42 -5.08
C MET A 60 -5.05 2.26 -3.70
N LEU A 61 -5.04 3.32 -2.88
CA LEU A 61 -4.51 3.27 -1.51
C LEU A 61 -5.28 2.27 -0.63
N ASP A 62 -6.61 2.24 -0.74
CA ASP A 62 -7.46 1.35 0.04
C ASP A 62 -7.24 -0.14 -0.33
N ASN A 63 -6.81 -0.43 -1.55
CA ASN A 63 -6.52 -1.78 -2.04
C ASN A 63 -5.03 -2.16 -1.96
N ALA A 64 -4.15 -1.25 -1.56
CA ALA A 64 -2.72 -1.48 -1.48
C ALA A 64 -2.33 -2.59 -0.49
N GLY A 65 -1.22 -3.25 -0.76
CA GLY A 65 -0.51 -4.11 0.18
C GLY A 65 0.35 -3.31 1.16
N GLN A 66 0.74 -3.94 2.26
CA GLN A 66 1.66 -3.33 3.22
C GLN A 66 3.05 -3.13 2.58
N GLY A 67 3.57 -1.90 2.64
CA GLY A 67 4.87 -1.56 2.09
C GLY A 67 4.86 -1.15 0.62
N ASP A 68 3.72 -1.18 -0.04
CA ASP A 68 3.59 -0.71 -1.42
C ASP A 68 4.00 0.76 -1.58
N THR A 69 4.39 1.11 -2.80
CA THR A 69 4.87 2.45 -3.13
C THR A 69 3.98 3.10 -4.18
N PHE A 70 3.51 4.30 -3.89
CA PHE A 70 2.78 5.18 -4.78
C PHE A 70 3.74 6.26 -5.29
N ASN A 71 4.17 6.13 -6.53
CA ASN A 71 5.08 7.04 -7.20
C ASN A 71 4.30 8.04 -8.04
N PHE A 72 4.23 9.29 -7.60
CA PHE A 72 3.58 10.38 -8.32
C PHE A 72 4.47 10.85 -9.45
N VAL A 73 4.07 10.56 -10.69
CA VAL A 73 4.89 10.74 -11.89
C VAL A 73 4.59 12.02 -12.69
N SER A 74 3.46 12.68 -12.42
CA SER A 74 3.10 13.95 -13.06
C SER A 74 3.61 15.15 -12.27
N LYS A 75 3.77 16.29 -12.93
CA LYS A 75 4.26 17.54 -12.30
C LYS A 75 3.24 18.20 -11.38
N GLU A 76 1.94 18.06 -11.67
CA GLU A 76 0.88 18.74 -10.94
C GLU A 76 -0.31 17.83 -10.71
N TYR A 77 -0.92 17.96 -9.53
CA TYR A 77 -2.14 17.27 -9.12
C TYR A 77 -3.07 18.27 -8.44
N ASN A 78 -4.36 18.20 -8.76
CA ASN A 78 -5.36 19.10 -8.20
C ASN A 78 -6.40 18.36 -7.38
N GLY A 79 -6.89 19.01 -6.32
CA GLY A 79 -7.97 18.50 -5.51
C GLY A 79 -7.61 17.31 -4.64
N ILE A 80 -6.35 17.21 -4.22
CA ILE A 80 -5.85 16.09 -3.42
C ILE A 80 -6.30 16.22 -1.96
N SER A 81 -6.92 15.15 -1.45
CA SER A 81 -7.30 14.94 -0.06
C SER A 81 -7.30 13.43 0.21
N LEU A 82 -6.15 12.87 0.56
CA LEU A 82 -5.93 11.42 0.65
C LEU A 82 -5.78 10.96 2.10
N VAL A 83 -6.54 9.93 2.45
CA VAL A 83 -6.41 9.22 3.73
C VAL A 83 -5.55 7.99 3.55
N VAL A 84 -4.44 7.95 4.26
CA VAL A 84 -3.49 6.83 4.25
C VAL A 84 -3.82 5.94 5.46
N ASP A 85 -4.47 4.83 5.21
CA ASP A 85 -4.92 3.88 6.25
C ASP A 85 -4.22 2.53 6.17
N LYS A 86 -3.06 2.49 5.52
CA LYS A 86 -2.15 1.35 5.45
C LYS A 86 -0.71 1.84 5.42
N LYS A 87 0.22 1.02 5.88
CA LYS A 87 1.65 1.32 5.74
C LYS A 87 2.04 1.28 4.26
N VAL A 88 2.33 2.44 3.68
CA VAL A 88 2.76 2.60 2.28
C VAL A 88 3.83 3.70 2.17
N ASN A 89 4.53 3.74 1.04
CA ASN A 89 5.38 4.85 0.67
C ASN A 89 4.67 5.70 -0.38
N ILE A 90 4.54 6.99 -0.13
CA ILE A 90 4.00 7.97 -1.08
C ILE A 90 5.14 8.90 -1.46
N ILE A 91 5.58 8.82 -2.70
CA ILE A 91 6.79 9.52 -3.15
C ILE A 91 6.56 10.26 -4.46
N SER A 92 7.35 11.33 -4.68
CA SER A 92 7.51 11.93 -5.98
C SER A 92 9.00 12.11 -6.30
N ASN A 93 9.45 11.49 -7.39
CA ASN A 93 10.81 11.65 -7.91
C ASN A 93 10.94 12.85 -8.87
N VAL A 94 9.82 13.53 -9.15
CA VAL A 94 9.76 14.67 -10.09
C VAL A 94 9.41 15.98 -9.38
N ASN A 95 9.38 16.00 -8.05
CA ASN A 95 8.94 17.11 -7.22
C ASN A 95 7.54 17.59 -7.63
N SER A 96 6.57 16.66 -7.59
CA SER A 96 5.19 16.96 -7.93
C SER A 96 4.61 18.05 -7.07
N THR A 97 3.93 19.01 -7.69
CA THR A 97 3.11 19.97 -6.97
C THR A 97 1.71 19.39 -6.77
N VAL A 98 1.29 19.36 -5.52
CA VAL A 98 -0.02 18.88 -5.10
C VAL A 98 -0.82 20.07 -4.55
N TYR A 99 -1.90 20.43 -5.24
CA TYR A 99 -2.88 21.39 -4.74
C TYR A 99 -3.94 20.64 -3.97
N THR A 100 -4.10 20.96 -2.69
CA THR A 100 -5.05 20.25 -1.84
C THR A 100 -6.50 20.65 -2.15
N SER A 101 -7.43 19.73 -1.87
CA SER A 101 -8.85 20.05 -1.87
C SER A 101 -9.21 20.84 -0.61
N GLY A 102 -10.01 21.90 -0.74
CA GLY A 102 -10.61 22.59 0.40
C GLY A 102 -11.79 21.83 1.02
N GLU A 103 -12.09 20.62 0.53
CA GLU A 103 -13.24 19.80 0.93
C GLU A 103 -12.77 18.45 1.51
N LEU A 104 -13.62 17.87 2.35
CA LEU A 104 -13.37 16.52 2.88
C LEU A 104 -13.66 15.48 1.79
N SER A 105 -12.69 14.61 1.54
CA SER A 105 -12.90 13.45 0.66
C SER A 105 -13.94 12.49 1.23
N ASN A 106 -14.53 11.64 0.38
CA ASN A 106 -15.48 10.61 0.80
C ASN A 106 -14.90 9.74 1.93
N LYS A 107 -13.65 9.33 1.80
CA LYS A 107 -12.94 8.54 2.81
C LYS A 107 -12.80 9.27 4.14
N ALA A 108 -12.50 10.56 4.11
CA ALA A 108 -12.43 11.39 5.32
C ALA A 108 -13.78 11.46 6.04
N GLN A 109 -14.87 11.61 5.29
CA GLN A 109 -16.23 11.63 5.85
C GLN A 109 -16.60 10.27 6.46
N GLU A 110 -16.30 9.15 5.81
CA GLU A 110 -16.50 7.79 6.34
C GLU A 110 -15.79 7.58 7.69
N LEU A 111 -14.59 8.14 7.85
CA LEU A 111 -13.79 8.04 9.08
C LEU A 111 -14.12 9.15 10.11
N ASN A 112 -15.14 9.98 9.85
CA ASN A 112 -15.53 11.13 10.69
C ASN A 112 -14.37 12.10 10.97
N ILE A 113 -13.50 12.33 9.97
CA ILE A 113 -12.46 13.34 10.04
C ILE A 113 -13.10 14.69 9.76
N ASP A 114 -12.87 15.67 10.65
CA ASP A 114 -13.52 17.00 10.63
C ASP A 114 -12.60 18.13 10.15
N LYS A 115 -11.42 17.79 9.63
CA LYS A 115 -10.41 18.72 9.14
C LYS A 115 -10.09 18.48 7.67
N THR A 116 -9.91 19.55 6.91
CA THR A 116 -9.44 19.49 5.53
C THR A 116 -7.91 19.35 5.49
N PHE A 117 -7.38 18.59 4.55
CA PHE A 117 -5.96 18.24 4.47
C PHE A 117 -5.55 17.80 3.07
N GLY A 118 -4.25 17.77 2.81
CA GLY A 118 -3.67 17.09 1.65
C GLY A 118 -3.49 15.59 1.90
N PHE A 119 -2.76 15.24 2.96
CA PHE A 119 -2.51 13.85 3.35
C PHE A 119 -2.81 13.64 4.83
N TYR A 120 -3.58 12.59 5.14
CA TYR A 120 -3.93 12.19 6.50
C TYR A 120 -3.48 10.77 6.78
N PHE A 121 -2.54 10.60 7.69
CA PHE A 121 -2.00 9.30 8.11
C PHE A 121 -2.73 8.83 9.37
N THR A 122 -3.39 7.69 9.28
CA THR A 122 -4.14 7.07 10.39
C THR A 122 -3.26 6.08 11.17
N LYS A 123 -3.81 5.50 12.22
CA LYS A 123 -3.17 4.45 13.04
C LYS A 123 -2.63 3.28 12.20
N ASN A 124 -3.34 2.88 11.16
CA ASN A 124 -2.98 1.71 10.35
C ASN A 124 -1.83 2.00 9.38
N SER A 125 -1.48 3.28 9.19
CA SER A 125 -0.38 3.72 8.32
C SER A 125 0.97 3.84 9.03
N ALA A 126 1.10 3.38 10.27
CA ALA A 126 2.33 3.46 11.03
C ALA A 126 3.55 2.97 10.23
N GLY A 127 4.63 3.77 10.22
CA GLY A 127 5.83 3.50 9.44
C GLY A 127 5.74 3.86 7.95
N SER A 128 4.72 4.61 7.52
CA SER A 128 4.63 5.16 6.16
C SER A 128 5.62 6.29 5.90
N VAL A 129 5.87 6.55 4.63
CA VAL A 129 6.74 7.63 4.16
C VAL A 129 5.97 8.57 3.23
N LEU A 130 6.15 9.89 3.40
CA LEU A 130 5.75 10.92 2.44
C LEU A 130 6.97 11.72 2.02
N SER A 131 7.32 11.76 0.74
CA SER A 131 8.58 12.37 0.28
C SER A 131 8.50 12.98 -1.11
N GLY A 132 9.17 14.13 -1.28
CA GLY A 132 9.48 14.72 -2.58
C GLY A 132 8.37 15.56 -3.19
N PHE A 133 7.45 16.10 -2.39
CA PHE A 133 6.32 16.90 -2.86
C PHE A 133 6.49 18.39 -2.60
N ASN A 134 5.87 19.18 -3.46
CA ASN A 134 5.50 20.55 -3.18
C ASN A 134 3.98 20.59 -2.90
N ILE A 135 3.59 20.69 -1.64
CA ILE A 135 2.19 20.67 -1.18
C ILE A 135 1.71 22.09 -0.99
N VAL A 136 0.77 22.54 -1.82
CA VAL A 136 0.12 23.84 -1.75
C VAL A 136 -1.25 23.66 -1.11
N ALA A 137 -1.39 24.08 0.14
CA ALA A 137 -2.55 23.77 0.96
C ALA A 137 -3.45 25.01 1.22
N ALA A 138 -3.49 25.94 0.28
CA ALA A 138 -4.18 27.22 0.42
C ALA A 138 -5.69 27.13 0.75
N SER A 139 -6.32 26.00 0.41
CA SER A 139 -7.74 25.76 0.67
C SER A 139 -8.00 24.79 1.83
N SER A 140 -6.96 24.28 2.48
CA SER A 140 -7.08 23.25 3.52
C SER A 140 -6.60 23.75 4.87
N ASP A 141 -7.16 23.19 5.95
CA ASP A 141 -6.69 23.48 7.33
C ASP A 141 -5.24 23.00 7.54
N TYR A 142 -4.89 21.88 6.89
CA TYR A 142 -3.58 21.26 7.06
C TYR A 142 -3.00 20.77 5.72
N GLY A 143 -1.69 20.89 5.55
CA GLY A 143 -0.98 20.22 4.47
C GLY A 143 -0.91 18.71 4.73
N VAL A 144 -0.42 18.32 5.91
CA VAL A 144 -0.28 16.92 6.34
C VAL A 144 -0.75 16.74 7.77
N ILE A 145 -1.49 15.67 8.04
CA ILE A 145 -1.89 15.24 9.40
C ILE A 145 -1.31 13.84 9.65
N VAL A 146 -0.66 13.66 10.80
CA VAL A 146 -0.21 12.36 11.33
C VAL A 146 -0.94 12.12 12.64
N ASP A 147 -1.91 11.20 12.66
CA ASP A 147 -2.76 10.95 13.82
C ASP A 147 -2.74 9.46 14.23
N ASN A 148 -2.24 9.18 15.43
CA ASN A 148 -1.99 7.82 15.92
C ASN A 148 -1.08 6.98 14.99
N SER A 149 -0.28 7.58 14.11
CA SER A 149 0.57 6.91 13.13
C SER A 149 2.04 6.96 13.58
N ASP A 150 2.44 5.98 14.36
CA ASP A 150 3.80 5.88 14.89
C ASP A 150 4.84 5.66 13.76
N ASN A 151 6.07 6.14 13.96
CA ASN A 151 7.20 5.94 13.05
C ASN A 151 6.99 6.47 11.61
N THR A 152 6.00 7.34 11.39
CA THR A 152 5.77 7.98 10.08
C THR A 152 6.91 8.94 9.74
N ILE A 153 7.34 8.94 8.48
CA ILE A 153 8.44 9.79 7.98
C ILE A 153 7.88 10.76 6.95
N ILE A 154 8.00 12.05 7.23
CA ILE A 154 7.67 13.15 6.32
C ILE A 154 8.99 13.82 5.97
N ARG A 155 9.47 13.68 4.73
CA ARG A 155 10.80 14.19 4.38
C ARG A 155 10.86 14.81 2.99
N GLU A 156 11.75 15.80 2.85
CA GLU A 156 12.07 16.40 1.55
C GLU A 156 10.83 16.95 0.84
N ASN A 157 9.86 17.49 1.61
CA ASN A 157 8.67 18.15 1.06
C ASN A 157 8.76 19.66 1.27
N SER A 158 8.15 20.42 0.37
CA SER A 158 7.80 21.82 0.60
C SER A 158 6.30 21.89 0.89
N ILE A 159 5.89 22.44 2.02
CA ILE A 159 4.48 22.57 2.41
C ILE A 159 4.21 24.05 2.67
N VAL A 160 3.33 24.62 1.87
CA VAL A 160 3.08 26.05 1.85
C VAL A 160 1.59 26.38 1.86
N ASP A 161 1.29 27.60 2.30
CA ASP A 161 -0.04 28.20 2.26
C ASP A 161 -1.13 27.45 3.09
N ALA A 162 -0.75 26.54 3.96
CA ALA A 162 -1.67 25.86 4.85
C ALA A 162 -2.03 26.74 6.08
N GLY A 163 -3.21 26.54 6.65
CA GLY A 163 -3.51 27.05 7.99
C GLY A 163 -2.51 26.50 9.01
N ASN A 164 -2.14 25.21 8.86
CA ASN A 164 -1.04 24.55 9.54
C ASN A 164 -0.36 23.57 8.57
N ASN A 165 0.95 23.66 8.43
CA ASN A 165 1.67 22.83 7.46
C ASN A 165 1.62 21.33 7.83
N VAL A 166 2.00 20.99 9.07
CA VAL A 166 1.99 19.61 9.56
C VAL A 166 1.40 19.57 10.96
N LEU A 167 0.43 18.70 11.18
CA LEU A 167 -0.07 18.35 12.50
C LEU A 167 0.37 16.93 12.85
N VAL A 168 1.05 16.77 13.98
CA VAL A 168 1.37 15.48 14.57
C VAL A 168 0.63 15.36 15.90
N LYS A 169 -0.26 14.37 16.04
CA LYS A 169 -0.97 14.10 17.29
C LYS A 169 -1.01 12.62 17.60
N ASN A 170 -0.99 12.27 18.87
CA ASN A 170 -1.10 10.90 19.38
C ASN A 170 -0.10 9.89 18.73
N SER A 171 1.01 10.37 18.18
CA SER A 171 1.98 9.58 17.41
C SER A 171 3.37 9.66 18.04
N LYS A 172 4.12 8.56 17.99
CA LYS A 172 5.50 8.45 18.51
C LYS A 172 6.49 8.28 17.38
N ASN A 173 7.72 8.76 17.59
CA ASN A 173 8.83 8.60 16.66
C ASN A 173 8.55 9.10 15.24
N VAL A 174 7.70 10.14 15.07
CA VAL A 174 7.48 10.77 13.77
C VAL A 174 8.72 11.57 13.40
N THR A 175 9.22 11.35 12.19
CA THR A 175 10.41 12.04 11.68
C THR A 175 10.01 13.09 10.66
N LEU A 176 10.42 14.34 10.92
CA LEU A 176 10.34 15.45 9.98
C LEU A 176 11.77 15.82 9.56
N PHE A 177 12.15 15.57 8.31
CA PHE A 177 13.52 15.80 7.86
C PHE A 177 13.58 16.47 6.48
N GLY A 178 14.38 17.53 6.34
CA GLY A 178 14.61 18.19 5.05
C GLY A 178 13.37 18.85 4.44
N ASN A 179 12.33 19.11 5.26
CA ASN A 179 11.12 19.79 4.79
C ASN A 179 11.27 21.31 4.86
N VAL A 180 10.63 22.01 3.93
CA VAL A 180 10.42 23.47 3.96
C VAL A 180 8.96 23.72 4.34
N LEU A 181 8.71 24.43 5.43
CA LEU A 181 7.38 24.72 5.98
C LEU A 181 7.19 26.24 6.02
N ASN A 182 6.31 26.79 5.17
CA ASN A 182 6.05 28.25 5.04
C ASN A 182 4.57 28.57 5.20
#